data_3b427ee0e873b56b94727a0430ac0b69
#
_entry.id   3b427ee0e873b56b94727a0430ac0b69
#
_cell.length_a   1.000
_cell.length_b   1.000
_cell.length_c   1.000
_cell.angle_alpha   90.00
_cell.angle_beta   90.00
_cell.angle_gamma   90.00
#
_symmetry.space_group_name_H-M   'P 1'
#
loop_
_entity.id
_entity.type
_entity.pdbx_description
1 polymer ?
#
loop_
_entity_poly.entity_id
_entity_poly.type
_entity_poly.pdbx_seq_one_letter_code
_entity_poly.pdbx_strand_id
1 'polypeptide(L)'
;MEEKPVEKNMGWSDQAIVKTTSKYAKPVSKVSIDKQKSKYKHQLGKKLTQTLLPLIAGVIMIMLWEWQVFHSLFNLQTYQLPLPSTIVEAMIDNRAILLSYAGYTMSEAVLGMLFGSVLGFGFALTATAWPKWGKGGLVLIASLNAVPIVALAPIMNLWFGDGMGSRIAIVTIMTMAAMAINAHKGMSVVDPLALDLMHSYAAKKHEVFRYLRVANSLPFVFTALKINTTASMIGAIVGEFFFSSKGLGYMLSNSIKVAKMPLGWSCIVVAAIAGVVFYLVVERMEKIFLKWHSSQRI
;
A
#
# COMPACT_ATOMS: atom_id res chain seq x y z
N MET A 1 56.83 -65.09 6.02
CA MET A 1 56.84 -63.81 6.71
C MET A 1 55.51 -63.15 6.53
N GLU A 2 54.65 -63.36 7.54
CA GLU A 2 53.28 -62.81 7.54
C GLU A 2 53.34 -61.44 8.23
N GLU A 3 52.93 -60.38 7.52
CA GLU A 3 52.73 -59.07 8.08
C GLU A 3 51.38 -59.00 8.80
N LYS A 4 51.40 -58.74 10.12
CA LYS A 4 50.24 -58.47 10.94
C LYS A 4 49.73 -57.02 10.69
N PRO A 5 48.41 -56.77 10.57
CA PRO A 5 47.90 -55.42 10.41
C PRO A 5 48.03 -54.64 11.75
N VAL A 6 48.47 -53.41 11.66
CA VAL A 6 48.60 -52.44 12.77
C VAL A 6 47.20 -51.99 13.21
N GLU A 7 46.80 -52.41 14.39
CA GLU A 7 45.59 -51.97 15.11
C GLU A 7 45.79 -50.49 15.56
N LYS A 8 45.09 -49.56 14.91
CA LYS A 8 45.13 -48.14 15.25
C LYS A 8 44.34 -47.89 16.51
N ASN A 9 45.05 -47.74 17.65
CA ASN A 9 44.47 -47.38 18.94
C ASN A 9 43.71 -46.04 18.83
N MET A 10 42.39 -46.10 18.74
CA MET A 10 41.49 -44.95 18.87
C MET A 10 41.38 -44.57 20.35
N GLY A 11 41.77 -43.35 20.70
CA GLY A 11 41.81 -42.87 22.08
C GLY A 11 40.42 -42.88 22.77
N TRP A 12 40.39 -43.01 24.07
CA TRP A 12 39.17 -43.05 24.91
C TRP A 12 38.21 -41.88 24.68
N SER A 13 38.69 -40.73 24.24
CA SER A 13 37.89 -39.54 23.88
C SER A 13 37.00 -39.74 22.68
N ASP A 14 37.46 -40.43 21.63
CA ASP A 14 36.73 -40.61 20.38
C ASP A 14 35.61 -41.64 20.51
N GLN A 15 35.80 -42.67 21.36
CA GLN A 15 34.75 -43.64 21.67
C GLN A 15 33.60 -43.06 22.50
N ALA A 16 33.89 -42.09 23.39
CA ALA A 16 32.90 -41.38 24.17
C ALA A 16 32.05 -40.43 23.28
N ILE A 17 32.69 -39.72 22.36
CA ILE A 17 32.01 -38.81 21.43
C ILE A 17 31.07 -39.59 20.47
N VAL A 18 31.52 -40.71 19.90
CA VAL A 18 30.72 -41.54 19.01
C VAL A 18 29.53 -42.17 19.72
N LYS A 19 29.69 -42.59 20.99
CA LYS A 19 28.57 -43.14 21.82
C LYS A 19 27.55 -42.04 22.18
N THR A 20 28.01 -40.80 22.45
CA THR A 20 27.13 -39.73 22.87
C THR A 20 26.32 -39.17 21.67
N THR A 21 26.92 -39.04 20.50
CA THR A 21 26.21 -38.62 19.27
C THR A 21 25.23 -39.65 18.77
N SER A 22 25.51 -40.96 18.91
CA SER A 22 24.57 -42.05 18.60
C SER A 22 23.33 -42.08 19.49
N LYS A 23 23.43 -41.62 20.74
CA LYS A 23 22.34 -41.66 21.73
C LYS A 23 21.28 -40.54 21.46
N TYR A 24 21.66 -39.49 20.72
CA TYR A 24 20.78 -38.35 20.40
C TYR A 24 20.30 -38.33 18.94
N ALA A 25 20.86 -39.14 18.06
CA ALA A 25 20.38 -39.31 16.71
C ALA A 25 19.19 -40.31 16.69
N LYS A 26 17.99 -39.84 17.00
CA LYS A 26 16.79 -40.63 16.73
C LYS A 26 16.71 -40.85 15.23
N PRO A 27 16.63 -42.09 14.75
CA PRO A 27 16.46 -42.33 13.31
C PRO A 27 15.16 -41.65 12.84
N VAL A 28 15.27 -40.76 11.86
CA VAL A 28 14.11 -40.14 11.26
C VAL A 28 13.26 -41.22 10.63
N SER A 29 12.17 -41.61 11.29
CA SER A 29 11.30 -42.68 10.82
C SER A 29 10.66 -42.28 9.47
N LYS A 30 10.52 -43.23 8.53
CA LYS A 30 9.82 -43.00 7.25
C LYS A 30 8.45 -42.34 7.45
N VAL A 31 7.78 -42.61 8.57
CA VAL A 31 6.51 -42.02 9.00
C VAL A 31 6.62 -40.49 9.22
N SER A 32 7.76 -39.97 9.70
CA SER A 32 7.95 -38.52 9.89
C SER A 32 8.17 -37.79 8.56
N ILE A 33 8.84 -38.44 7.60
CA ILE A 33 9.07 -37.90 6.26
C ILE A 33 7.77 -37.86 5.47
N ASP A 34 6.93 -38.89 5.55
CA ASP A 34 5.64 -38.94 4.87
C ASP A 34 4.63 -37.93 5.46
N LYS A 35 4.61 -37.74 6.78
CA LYS A 35 3.82 -36.68 7.43
C LYS A 35 4.28 -35.29 7.01
N GLN A 36 5.57 -35.07 6.83
CA GLN A 36 6.13 -33.80 6.41
C GLN A 36 5.81 -33.52 4.93
N LYS A 37 5.91 -34.53 4.05
CA LYS A 37 5.50 -34.45 2.64
C LYS A 37 3.98 -34.21 2.50
N SER A 38 3.16 -34.86 3.33
CA SER A 38 1.72 -34.67 3.34
C SER A 38 1.34 -33.23 3.78
N LYS A 39 1.96 -32.71 4.84
CA LYS A 39 1.78 -31.30 5.27
C LYS A 39 2.21 -30.30 4.18
N TYR A 40 3.32 -30.58 3.49
CA TYR A 40 3.82 -29.70 2.42
C TYR A 40 2.87 -29.68 1.22
N LYS A 41 2.37 -30.87 0.80
CA LYS A 41 1.33 -30.96 -0.26
C LYS A 41 0.03 -30.26 0.14
N HIS A 42 -0.40 -30.40 1.39
CA HIS A 42 -1.61 -29.74 1.88
C HIS A 42 -1.46 -28.20 1.96
N GLN A 43 -0.27 -27.71 2.35
CA GLN A 43 0.04 -26.28 2.35
C GLN A 43 0.17 -25.71 0.92
N LEU A 44 0.79 -26.46 -0.01
CA LEU A 44 0.84 -26.06 -1.42
C LEU A 44 -0.57 -26.01 -2.03
N GLY A 45 -1.40 -27.02 -1.77
CA GLY A 45 -2.80 -27.04 -2.22
C GLY A 45 -3.59 -25.86 -1.69
N LYS A 46 -3.45 -25.54 -0.37
CA LYS A 46 -4.10 -24.38 0.22
C LYS A 46 -3.64 -23.05 -0.39
N LYS A 47 -2.35 -22.85 -0.59
CA LYS A 47 -1.83 -21.64 -1.24
C LYS A 47 -2.31 -21.51 -2.70
N LEU A 48 -2.31 -22.61 -3.43
CA LEU A 48 -2.79 -22.63 -4.80
C LEU A 48 -4.28 -22.29 -4.89
N THR A 49 -5.10 -22.88 -4.02
CA THR A 49 -6.54 -22.61 -3.95
C THR A 49 -6.83 -21.17 -3.53
N GLN A 50 -6.07 -20.62 -2.59
CA GLN A 50 -6.23 -19.24 -2.11
C GLN A 50 -5.91 -18.19 -3.19
N THR A 51 -5.03 -18.51 -4.14
CA THR A 51 -4.68 -17.58 -5.24
C THR A 51 -5.50 -17.86 -6.49
N LEU A 52 -5.75 -19.13 -6.81
CA LEU A 52 -6.47 -19.51 -8.03
C LEU A 52 -7.96 -19.20 -7.97
N LEU A 53 -8.59 -19.40 -6.81
CA LEU A 53 -10.04 -19.19 -6.66
C LEU A 53 -10.47 -17.74 -6.94
N PRO A 54 -9.82 -16.68 -6.40
CA PRO A 54 -10.14 -15.31 -6.74
C PRO A 54 -9.88 -14.96 -8.22
N LEU A 55 -8.82 -15.53 -8.82
CA LEU A 55 -8.52 -15.32 -10.23
C LEU A 55 -9.60 -15.94 -11.13
N ILE A 56 -10.00 -17.18 -10.85
CA ILE A 56 -11.09 -17.85 -11.59
C ILE A 56 -12.39 -17.06 -11.43
N ALA A 57 -12.74 -16.64 -10.22
CA ALA A 57 -13.92 -15.82 -9.96
C ALA A 57 -13.89 -14.50 -10.76
N GLY A 58 -12.74 -13.83 -10.81
CA GLY A 58 -12.54 -12.62 -11.61
C GLY A 58 -12.74 -12.85 -13.11
N VAL A 59 -12.15 -13.93 -13.65
CA VAL A 59 -12.30 -14.31 -15.07
C VAL A 59 -13.77 -14.64 -15.38
N ILE A 60 -14.43 -15.42 -14.53
CA ILE A 60 -15.86 -15.74 -14.70
C ILE A 60 -16.70 -14.45 -14.70
N MET A 61 -16.40 -13.52 -13.81
CA MET A 61 -17.14 -12.26 -13.72
C MET A 61 -16.97 -11.40 -14.99
N ILE A 62 -15.75 -11.35 -15.55
CA ILE A 62 -15.48 -10.65 -16.81
C ILE A 62 -16.18 -11.36 -17.98
N MET A 63 -16.21 -12.70 -18.04
CA MET A 63 -16.92 -13.46 -19.05
C MET A 63 -18.44 -13.23 -18.99
N LEU A 64 -19.02 -13.25 -17.79
CA LEU A 64 -20.44 -12.96 -17.60
C LEU A 64 -20.79 -11.52 -18.05
N TRP A 65 -19.89 -10.57 -17.86
CA TRP A 65 -20.05 -9.21 -18.34
C TRP A 65 -19.96 -9.14 -19.85
N GLU A 66 -18.99 -9.77 -20.49
CA GLU A 66 -18.83 -9.83 -21.95
C GLU A 66 -20.06 -10.49 -22.62
N TRP A 67 -20.60 -11.55 -22.01
CA TRP A 67 -21.79 -12.25 -22.51
C TRP A 67 -23.11 -11.53 -22.19
N GLN A 68 -23.06 -10.29 -21.76
CA GLN A 68 -24.22 -9.43 -21.48
C GLN A 68 -25.19 -9.98 -20.42
N VAL A 69 -24.74 -10.91 -19.57
CA VAL A 69 -25.58 -11.45 -18.49
C VAL A 69 -26.03 -10.34 -17.53
N PHE A 70 -25.12 -9.39 -17.20
CA PHE A 70 -25.46 -8.24 -16.37
C PHE A 70 -26.43 -7.28 -17.07
N HIS A 71 -26.33 -7.12 -18.38
CA HIS A 71 -27.26 -6.29 -19.15
C HIS A 71 -28.69 -6.85 -19.07
N SER A 72 -28.81 -8.17 -19.25
CA SER A 72 -30.12 -8.86 -19.14
C SER A 72 -30.67 -8.83 -17.72
N LEU A 73 -29.81 -9.07 -16.69
CA LEU A 73 -30.22 -9.15 -15.30
C LEU A 73 -30.69 -7.80 -14.74
N PHE A 74 -30.00 -6.72 -15.08
CA PHE A 74 -30.28 -5.36 -14.58
C PHE A 74 -30.99 -4.46 -15.59
N ASN A 75 -31.37 -5.01 -16.74
CA ASN A 75 -32.03 -4.28 -17.86
C ASN A 75 -31.23 -3.04 -18.29
N LEU A 76 -29.87 -3.19 -18.37
CA LEU A 76 -28.95 -2.14 -18.74
C LEU A 76 -28.72 -2.13 -20.25
N GLN A 77 -28.58 -0.94 -20.81
CA GLN A 77 -28.18 -0.78 -22.22
C GLN A 77 -26.66 -0.77 -22.37
N THR A 78 -26.14 -1.20 -23.54
CA THR A 78 -24.69 -1.23 -23.80
C THR A 78 -24.01 0.14 -23.73
N TYR A 79 -24.77 1.23 -23.91
CA TYR A 79 -24.24 2.58 -23.70
C TYR A 79 -24.07 2.94 -22.22
N GLN A 80 -24.82 2.30 -21.28
CA GLN A 80 -24.69 2.52 -19.84
C GLN A 80 -23.55 1.69 -19.26
N LEU A 81 -23.45 0.44 -19.68
CA LEU A 81 -22.41 -0.48 -19.29
C LEU A 81 -21.73 -1.06 -20.54
N PRO A 82 -20.66 -0.43 -21.09
CA PRO A 82 -19.95 -0.96 -22.25
C PRO A 82 -19.35 -2.34 -21.99
N LEU A 83 -19.22 -3.13 -23.03
CA LEU A 83 -18.59 -4.45 -22.94
C LEU A 83 -17.08 -4.31 -22.67
N PRO A 84 -16.47 -5.24 -21.93
CA PRO A 84 -15.02 -5.28 -21.73
C PRO A 84 -14.22 -5.17 -23.02
N SER A 85 -14.63 -5.86 -24.09
CA SER A 85 -13.99 -5.79 -25.41
C SER A 85 -13.98 -4.37 -25.98
N THR A 86 -15.12 -3.66 -25.94
CA THR A 86 -15.21 -2.27 -26.45
C THR A 86 -14.41 -1.28 -25.60
N ILE A 87 -14.28 -1.53 -24.30
CA ILE A 87 -13.43 -0.72 -23.40
C ILE A 87 -11.96 -0.91 -23.78
N VAL A 88 -11.52 -2.16 -24.02
CA VAL A 88 -10.13 -2.46 -24.43
C VAL A 88 -9.82 -1.85 -25.79
N GLU A 89 -10.72 -1.94 -26.76
CA GLU A 89 -10.59 -1.30 -28.07
C GLU A 89 -10.40 0.22 -27.91
N ALA A 90 -11.30 0.87 -27.15
CA ALA A 90 -11.19 2.30 -26.86
C ALA A 90 -9.87 2.67 -26.15
N MET A 91 -9.35 1.80 -25.28
CA MET A 91 -8.04 2.01 -24.63
C MET A 91 -6.89 1.97 -25.64
N ILE A 92 -6.92 1.03 -26.58
CA ILE A 92 -5.88 0.85 -27.60
C ILE A 92 -5.89 2.05 -28.55
N ASP A 93 -7.06 2.44 -29.03
CA ASP A 93 -7.23 3.53 -29.99
C ASP A 93 -6.83 4.89 -29.41
N ASN A 94 -7.09 5.09 -28.12
CA ASN A 94 -6.82 6.35 -27.44
C ASN A 94 -5.59 6.29 -26.52
N ARG A 95 -4.71 5.29 -26.66
CA ARG A 95 -3.59 5.04 -25.74
C ARG A 95 -2.69 6.24 -25.49
N ALA A 96 -2.39 7.02 -26.53
CA ALA A 96 -1.49 8.17 -26.42
C ALA A 96 -2.05 9.27 -25.50
N ILE A 97 -3.33 9.62 -25.71
CA ILE A 97 -3.98 10.64 -24.88
C ILE A 97 -4.28 10.13 -23.46
N LEU A 98 -4.68 8.84 -23.30
CA LEU A 98 -4.89 8.22 -22.00
C LEU A 98 -3.61 8.20 -21.16
N LEU A 99 -2.46 7.85 -21.76
CA LEU A 99 -1.16 7.88 -21.07
C LEU A 99 -0.74 9.30 -20.70
N SER A 100 -0.94 10.26 -21.60
CA SER A 100 -0.65 11.68 -21.33
C SER A 100 -1.49 12.20 -20.16
N TYR A 101 -2.79 11.91 -20.15
CA TYR A 101 -3.70 12.33 -19.08
C TYR A 101 -3.48 11.57 -17.78
N ALA A 102 -3.13 10.28 -17.84
CA ALA A 102 -2.70 9.53 -16.67
C ALA A 102 -1.45 10.14 -16.01
N GLY A 103 -0.47 10.57 -16.80
CA GLY A 103 0.70 11.29 -16.31
C GLY A 103 0.35 12.61 -15.64
N TYR A 104 -0.62 13.35 -16.19
CA TYR A 104 -1.10 14.59 -15.61
C TYR A 104 -1.79 14.35 -14.25
N THR A 105 -2.78 13.46 -14.20
CA THR A 105 -3.47 13.07 -12.95
C THR A 105 -2.50 12.52 -11.91
N MET A 106 -1.53 11.70 -12.34
CA MET A 106 -0.52 11.13 -11.43
C MET A 106 0.37 12.24 -10.84
N SER A 107 0.76 13.24 -11.62
CA SER A 107 1.56 14.35 -11.08
C SER A 107 0.80 15.17 -10.05
N GLU A 108 -0.49 15.42 -10.23
CA GLU A 108 -1.34 16.07 -9.23
C GLU A 108 -1.46 15.23 -7.95
N ALA A 109 -1.70 13.92 -8.10
CA ALA A 109 -1.80 12.99 -6.97
C ALA A 109 -0.49 12.90 -6.18
N VAL A 110 0.66 12.76 -6.86
CA VAL A 110 1.97 12.67 -6.21
C VAL A 110 2.35 13.98 -5.52
N LEU A 111 2.22 15.11 -6.17
CA LEU A 111 2.57 16.40 -5.61
C LEU A 111 1.66 16.73 -4.40
N GLY A 112 0.35 16.54 -4.54
CA GLY A 112 -0.58 16.77 -3.46
C GLY A 112 -0.35 15.85 -2.27
N MET A 113 -0.05 14.55 -2.52
CA MET A 113 0.31 13.61 -1.46
C MET A 113 1.62 14.00 -0.75
N LEU A 114 2.61 14.49 -1.49
CA LEU A 114 3.87 14.95 -0.90
C LEU A 114 3.64 16.17 0.01
N PHE A 115 2.95 17.19 -0.48
CA PHE A 115 2.64 18.37 0.34
C PHE A 115 1.79 18.01 1.55
N GLY A 116 0.74 17.21 1.37
CA GLY A 116 -0.12 16.77 2.47
C GLY A 116 0.63 15.92 3.49
N SER A 117 1.52 15.05 3.03
CA SER A 117 2.34 14.22 3.92
C SER A 117 3.36 15.05 4.70
N VAL A 118 4.01 16.01 4.07
CA VAL A 118 4.96 16.91 4.75
C VAL A 118 4.23 17.76 5.79
N LEU A 119 3.12 18.38 5.45
CA LEU A 119 2.31 19.16 6.38
C LEU A 119 1.76 18.29 7.51
N GLY A 120 1.17 17.14 7.19
CA GLY A 120 0.63 16.20 8.18
C GLY A 120 1.69 15.68 9.14
N PHE A 121 2.88 15.33 8.63
CA PHE A 121 4.01 14.94 9.47
C PHE A 121 4.48 16.08 10.37
N GLY A 122 4.57 17.31 9.85
CA GLY A 122 4.87 18.51 10.63
C GLY A 122 3.88 18.73 11.78
N PHE A 123 2.58 18.55 11.51
CA PHE A 123 1.55 18.59 12.57
C PHE A 123 1.73 17.46 13.59
N ALA A 124 2.07 16.26 13.17
CA ALA A 124 2.35 15.16 14.10
C ALA A 124 3.54 15.44 15.00
N LEU A 125 4.61 16.05 14.47
CA LEU A 125 5.77 16.48 15.26
C LEU A 125 5.37 17.51 16.32
N THR A 126 4.64 18.55 15.93
CA THR A 126 4.19 19.61 16.86
C THR A 126 3.23 19.07 17.90
N ALA A 127 2.28 18.21 17.50
CA ALA A 127 1.33 17.59 18.42
C ALA A 127 1.99 16.67 19.44
N THR A 128 3.08 16.00 19.06
CA THR A 128 3.84 15.12 19.96
C THR A 128 4.76 15.92 20.87
N ALA A 129 5.35 17.03 20.38
CA ALA A 129 6.21 17.91 21.17
C ALA A 129 5.42 18.70 22.22
N TRP A 130 4.21 19.13 21.90
CA TRP A 130 3.32 19.91 22.79
C TRP A 130 1.97 19.22 23.04
N PRO A 131 1.91 18.18 23.89
CA PRO A 131 0.71 17.33 24.03
C PRO A 131 -0.54 18.08 24.53
N LYS A 132 -0.38 19.21 25.23
CA LYS A 132 -1.51 20.01 25.71
C LYS A 132 -2.34 20.61 24.57
N TRP A 133 -1.69 21.09 23.53
CA TRP A 133 -2.32 21.69 22.34
C TRP A 133 -2.48 20.68 21.20
N GLY A 134 -1.59 19.68 21.15
CA GLY A 134 -1.52 18.71 20.08
C GLY A 134 -2.78 17.85 19.91
N LYS A 135 -3.41 17.45 21.02
CA LYS A 135 -4.66 16.67 20.97
C LYS A 135 -5.79 17.43 20.27
N GLY A 136 -5.97 18.71 20.60
CA GLY A 136 -6.96 19.56 19.95
C GLY A 136 -6.65 19.80 18.47
N GLY A 137 -5.38 20.08 18.15
CA GLY A 137 -4.92 20.26 16.76
C GLY A 137 -5.14 19.02 15.89
N LEU A 138 -4.88 17.81 16.41
CA LEU A 138 -5.14 16.57 15.69
C LEU A 138 -6.63 16.32 15.42
N VAL A 139 -7.50 16.67 16.38
CA VAL A 139 -8.95 16.59 16.18
C VAL A 139 -9.40 17.54 15.06
N LEU A 140 -8.89 18.77 15.05
CA LEU A 140 -9.18 19.73 13.98
C LEU A 140 -8.73 19.24 12.61
N ILE A 141 -7.50 18.69 12.52
CA ILE A 141 -7.01 18.11 11.24
C ILE A 141 -7.82 16.88 10.84
N ALA A 142 -8.18 16.02 11.80
CA ALA A 142 -9.02 14.86 11.54
C ALA A 142 -10.40 15.26 10.99
N SER A 143 -10.96 16.37 11.47
CA SER A 143 -12.26 16.86 11.01
C SER A 143 -12.25 17.34 9.54
N LEU A 144 -11.08 17.68 8.98
CA LEU A 144 -10.97 17.99 7.56
C LEU A 144 -11.34 16.81 6.65
N ASN A 145 -11.15 15.56 7.11
CA ASN A 145 -11.60 14.37 6.37
C ASN A 145 -13.13 14.24 6.29
N ALA A 146 -13.88 14.94 7.14
CA ALA A 146 -15.34 14.96 7.09
C ALA A 146 -15.88 15.91 6.01
N VAL A 147 -15.05 16.78 5.47
CA VAL A 147 -15.47 17.73 4.42
C VAL A 147 -15.64 16.98 3.11
N PRO A 148 -16.84 17.04 2.48
CA PRO A 148 -17.04 16.39 1.19
C PRO A 148 -16.11 16.95 0.13
N ILE A 149 -15.33 16.08 -0.52
CA ILE A 149 -14.36 16.46 -1.55
C ILE A 149 -14.99 17.25 -2.70
N VAL A 150 -16.24 16.88 -3.07
CA VAL A 150 -16.99 17.56 -4.14
C VAL A 150 -17.28 19.03 -3.78
N ALA A 151 -17.46 19.33 -2.49
CA ALA A 151 -17.65 20.69 -2.01
C ALA A 151 -16.35 21.50 -1.97
N LEU A 152 -15.20 20.82 -1.78
CA LEU A 152 -13.89 21.49 -1.80
C LEU A 152 -13.46 21.91 -3.20
N ALA A 153 -13.81 21.16 -4.22
CA ALA A 153 -13.34 21.39 -5.59
C ALA A 153 -13.61 22.82 -6.10
N PRO A 154 -14.83 23.37 -6.02
CA PRO A 154 -15.11 24.74 -6.45
C PRO A 154 -14.36 25.79 -5.62
N ILE A 155 -14.22 25.59 -4.32
CA ILE A 155 -13.52 26.51 -3.41
C ILE A 155 -12.02 26.55 -3.75
N MET A 156 -11.40 25.39 -3.93
CA MET A 156 -9.98 25.32 -4.30
C MET A 156 -9.74 25.90 -5.69
N ASN A 157 -10.66 25.71 -6.63
CA ASN A 157 -10.57 26.32 -7.94
C ASN A 157 -10.68 27.87 -7.87
N LEU A 158 -11.53 28.39 -7.00
CA LEU A 158 -11.64 29.84 -6.78
C LEU A 158 -10.35 30.43 -6.18
N TRP A 159 -9.69 29.72 -5.28
CA TRP A 159 -8.49 30.22 -4.60
C TRP A 159 -7.21 30.05 -5.42
N PHE A 160 -7.05 28.93 -6.10
CA PHE A 160 -5.82 28.54 -6.80
C PHE A 160 -5.94 28.59 -8.33
N GLY A 161 -7.12 28.97 -8.85
CA GLY A 161 -7.39 29.02 -10.29
C GLY A 161 -7.61 27.66 -10.94
N ASP A 162 -7.85 27.67 -12.24
CA ASP A 162 -8.21 26.49 -13.05
C ASP A 162 -6.99 25.61 -13.44
N GLY A 163 -5.88 25.80 -12.72
CA GLY A 163 -4.63 25.08 -12.94
C GLY A 163 -4.47 23.84 -12.08
N MET A 164 -3.34 23.18 -12.20
CA MET A 164 -2.90 22.03 -11.38
C MET A 164 -2.91 22.37 -9.87
N GLY A 165 -2.71 23.63 -9.49
CA GLY A 165 -2.63 24.07 -8.11
C GLY A 165 -3.88 23.78 -7.27
N SER A 166 -5.08 23.98 -7.83
CA SER A 166 -6.33 23.70 -7.14
C SER A 166 -6.50 22.20 -6.81
N ARG A 167 -6.12 21.31 -7.71
CA ARG A 167 -6.20 19.87 -7.52
C ARG A 167 -5.13 19.35 -6.56
N ILE A 168 -3.91 19.89 -6.64
CA ILE A 168 -2.86 19.64 -5.65
C ILE A 168 -3.33 20.07 -4.27
N ALA A 169 -4.00 21.21 -4.10
CA ALA A 169 -4.54 21.67 -2.82
C ALA A 169 -5.61 20.72 -2.27
N ILE A 170 -6.53 20.22 -3.12
CA ILE A 170 -7.54 19.22 -2.74
C ILE A 170 -6.85 17.96 -2.19
N VAL A 171 -5.90 17.41 -2.94
CA VAL A 171 -5.16 16.19 -2.56
C VAL A 171 -4.35 16.43 -1.27
N THR A 172 -3.75 17.61 -1.12
CA THR A 172 -3.00 18.00 0.08
C THR A 172 -3.89 17.92 1.33
N ILE A 173 -5.09 18.51 1.28
CA ILE A 173 -6.03 18.50 2.41
C ILE A 173 -6.44 17.04 2.75
N MET A 174 -6.76 16.22 1.74
CA MET A 174 -7.19 14.84 1.94
C MET A 174 -6.12 13.94 2.56
N THR A 175 -4.85 14.15 2.19
CA THR A 175 -3.75 13.26 2.59
C THR A 175 -3.09 13.71 3.90
N MET A 176 -3.23 14.98 4.26
CA MET A 176 -2.61 15.58 5.47
C MET A 176 -3.11 14.92 6.76
N ALA A 177 -4.42 14.70 6.90
CA ALA A 177 -5.00 14.18 8.13
C ALA A 177 -4.59 12.74 8.43
N ALA A 178 -4.62 11.86 7.42
CA ALA A 178 -4.18 10.47 7.58
C ALA A 178 -2.69 10.40 7.97
N MET A 179 -1.83 11.24 7.39
CA MET A 179 -0.43 11.34 7.76
C MET A 179 -0.25 11.85 9.19
N ALA A 180 -0.94 12.92 9.57
CA ALA A 180 -0.83 13.50 10.92
C ALA A 180 -1.22 12.49 12.01
N ILE A 181 -2.33 11.80 11.84
CA ILE A 181 -2.85 10.83 12.80
C ILE A 181 -1.91 9.63 12.93
N ASN A 182 -1.50 9.03 11.80
CA ASN A 182 -0.65 7.83 11.84
C ASN A 182 0.76 8.15 12.36
N ALA A 183 1.38 9.23 11.90
CA ALA A 183 2.69 9.63 12.36
C ALA A 183 2.68 9.94 13.87
N HIS A 184 1.68 10.69 14.37
CA HIS A 184 1.52 10.96 15.80
C HIS A 184 1.32 9.67 16.60
N LYS A 185 0.49 8.74 16.12
CA LYS A 185 0.31 7.43 16.75
C LYS A 185 1.64 6.69 16.87
N GLY A 186 2.43 6.65 15.80
CA GLY A 186 3.74 6.00 15.81
C GLY A 186 4.74 6.67 16.77
N MET A 187 4.71 7.98 16.91
CA MET A 187 5.55 8.71 17.88
C MET A 187 5.07 8.51 19.33
N SER A 188 3.81 8.20 19.56
CA SER A 188 3.21 8.05 20.89
C SER A 188 3.30 6.62 21.43
N VAL A 189 3.22 5.61 20.58
CA VAL A 189 3.28 4.19 20.94
C VAL A 189 4.74 3.72 20.92
N VAL A 190 5.47 4.03 22.00
CA VAL A 190 6.87 3.64 22.18
C VAL A 190 6.97 2.59 23.26
N ASP A 191 7.85 1.59 23.05
CA ASP A 191 8.13 0.56 24.05
C ASP A 191 8.66 1.17 25.35
N PRO A 192 8.03 0.92 26.52
CA PRO A 192 8.49 1.40 27.81
C PRO A 192 9.95 1.00 28.11
N LEU A 193 10.36 -0.22 27.74
CA LEU A 193 11.74 -0.69 27.95
C LEU A 193 12.75 0.16 27.16
N ALA A 194 12.39 0.58 25.94
CA ALA A 194 13.23 1.46 25.14
C ALA A 194 13.33 2.86 25.74
N LEU A 195 12.25 3.36 26.38
CA LEU A 195 12.28 4.64 27.12
C LEU A 195 13.17 4.53 28.35
N ASP A 196 13.05 3.46 29.14
CA ASP A 196 13.86 3.22 30.35
C ASP A 196 15.35 3.10 29.99
N LEU A 197 15.66 2.44 28.87
CA LEU A 197 17.02 2.35 28.35
C LEU A 197 17.58 3.73 28.02
N MET A 198 16.83 4.57 27.30
CA MET A 198 17.24 5.96 26.99
C MET A 198 17.46 6.79 28.27
N HIS A 199 16.61 6.60 29.28
CA HIS A 199 16.79 7.27 30.59
C HIS A 199 18.04 6.77 31.32
N SER A 200 18.36 5.46 31.27
CA SER A 200 19.58 4.90 31.86
C SER A 200 20.86 5.47 31.23
N TYR A 201 20.81 5.85 29.96
CA TYR A 201 21.89 6.58 29.27
C TYR A 201 21.85 8.10 29.48
N ALA A 202 21.03 8.59 30.41
CA ALA A 202 20.83 10.01 30.67
C ALA A 202 20.49 10.84 29.40
N ALA A 203 19.77 10.22 28.42
CA ALA A 203 19.40 10.87 27.19
C ALA A 203 18.46 12.07 27.44
N LYS A 204 18.74 13.19 26.79
CA LYS A 204 17.94 14.41 26.88
C LYS A 204 16.59 14.23 26.15
N LYS A 205 15.59 15.02 26.51
CA LYS A 205 14.24 14.95 25.92
C LYS A 205 14.24 15.05 24.39
N HIS A 206 15.10 15.89 23.80
CA HIS A 206 15.21 16.02 22.34
C HIS A 206 15.85 14.79 21.68
N GLU A 207 16.73 14.08 22.38
CA GLU A 207 17.37 12.84 21.90
C GLU A 207 16.36 11.70 21.89
N VAL A 208 15.58 11.55 22.97
CA VAL A 208 14.45 10.60 23.02
C VAL A 208 13.44 10.89 21.91
N PHE A 209 13.12 12.18 21.68
CA PHE A 209 12.20 12.56 20.63
C PHE A 209 12.73 12.21 19.24
N ARG A 210 13.97 12.61 18.93
CA ARG A 210 14.56 12.43 17.59
C ARG A 210 14.91 10.96 17.30
N TYR A 211 15.61 10.30 18.22
CA TYR A 211 16.17 8.97 17.95
C TYR A 211 15.20 7.83 18.27
N LEU A 212 14.24 8.03 19.18
CA LEU A 212 13.30 6.99 19.54
C LEU A 212 11.90 7.26 18.94
N ARG A 213 11.25 8.39 19.26
CA ARG A 213 9.87 8.63 18.83
C ARG A 213 9.72 8.79 17.32
N VAL A 214 10.57 9.64 16.70
CA VAL A 214 10.53 9.86 15.25
C VAL A 214 10.90 8.59 14.50
N ALA A 215 11.94 7.85 14.94
CA ALA A 215 12.32 6.58 14.32
C ALA A 215 11.19 5.53 14.43
N ASN A 216 10.52 5.43 15.60
CA ASN A 216 9.40 4.52 15.80
C ASN A 216 8.18 4.88 14.95
N SER A 217 8.05 6.13 14.49
CA SER A 217 6.94 6.54 13.63
C SER A 217 7.08 6.10 12.18
N LEU A 218 8.28 5.73 11.69
CA LEU A 218 8.51 5.43 10.29
C LEU A 218 7.59 4.35 9.70
N PRO A 219 7.33 3.19 10.34
CA PRO A 219 6.38 2.21 9.83
C PRO A 219 4.95 2.77 9.69
N PHE A 220 4.55 3.63 10.63
CA PHE A 220 3.24 4.28 10.61
C PHE A 220 3.15 5.34 9.50
N VAL A 221 4.26 6.05 9.23
CA VAL A 221 4.37 6.99 8.11
C VAL A 221 4.19 6.24 6.77
N PHE A 222 4.85 5.09 6.57
CA PHE A 222 4.65 4.30 5.36
C PHE A 222 3.24 3.71 5.27
N THR A 223 2.63 3.34 6.39
CA THR A 223 1.21 2.95 6.42
C THR A 223 0.31 4.10 5.95
N ALA A 224 0.55 5.32 6.44
CA ALA A 224 -0.17 6.52 6.00
C ALA A 224 0.06 6.81 4.51
N LEU A 225 1.30 6.71 4.02
CA LEU A 225 1.62 6.90 2.60
C LEU A 225 0.85 5.90 1.71
N LYS A 226 0.75 4.64 2.09
CA LYS A 226 -0.04 3.64 1.36
C LYS A 226 -1.54 3.98 1.33
N ILE A 227 -2.11 4.42 2.43
CA ILE A 227 -3.49 4.90 2.49
C ILE A 227 -3.66 6.14 1.58
N ASN A 228 -2.70 7.05 1.64
CA ASN A 228 -2.71 8.29 0.90
C ASN A 228 -2.59 8.10 -0.62
N THR A 229 -2.01 7.00 -1.13
CA THR A 229 -1.99 6.73 -2.58
C THR A 229 -3.40 6.66 -3.16
N THR A 230 -4.32 5.95 -2.49
CA THR A 230 -5.72 5.86 -2.93
C THR A 230 -6.44 7.19 -2.77
N ALA A 231 -6.29 7.84 -1.61
CA ALA A 231 -6.92 9.13 -1.34
C ALA A 231 -6.46 10.21 -2.33
N SER A 232 -5.18 10.24 -2.70
CA SER A 232 -4.63 11.20 -3.65
C SER A 232 -5.17 11.00 -5.07
N MET A 233 -5.29 9.74 -5.52
CA MET A 233 -5.89 9.44 -6.82
C MET A 233 -7.36 9.86 -6.89
N ILE A 234 -8.13 9.57 -5.83
CA ILE A 234 -9.53 10.00 -5.75
C ILE A 234 -9.60 11.53 -5.78
N GLY A 235 -8.76 12.22 -4.98
CA GLY A 235 -8.72 13.67 -4.91
C GLY A 235 -8.41 14.34 -6.24
N ALA A 236 -7.41 13.85 -6.94
CA ALA A 236 -7.04 14.34 -8.28
C ALA A 236 -8.17 14.13 -9.28
N ILE A 237 -8.69 12.91 -9.41
CA ILE A 237 -9.74 12.57 -10.40
C ILE A 237 -11.03 13.35 -10.13
N VAL A 238 -11.46 13.48 -8.87
CA VAL A 238 -12.67 14.24 -8.53
C VAL A 238 -12.46 15.75 -8.82
N GLY A 239 -11.31 16.30 -8.48
CA GLY A 239 -10.97 17.68 -8.81
C GLY A 239 -10.95 17.94 -10.32
N GLU A 240 -10.37 17.02 -11.10
CA GLU A 240 -10.35 17.09 -12.57
C GLU A 240 -11.74 16.95 -13.19
N PHE A 241 -12.59 16.11 -12.62
CA PHE A 241 -13.93 15.84 -13.15
C PHE A 241 -14.81 17.09 -13.22
N PHE A 242 -14.66 17.98 -12.23
CA PHE A 242 -15.51 19.17 -12.13
C PHE A 242 -14.89 20.42 -12.77
N PHE A 243 -13.57 20.62 -12.63
CA PHE A 243 -12.93 21.92 -12.92
C PHE A 243 -11.58 21.75 -13.63
N SER A 244 -11.46 20.82 -14.59
CA SER A 244 -10.22 20.67 -15.34
C SER A 244 -10.45 20.74 -16.85
N SER A 245 -9.39 21.05 -17.59
CA SER A 245 -9.31 20.92 -19.04
C SER A 245 -8.38 19.78 -19.48
N LYS A 246 -7.77 19.07 -18.51
CA LYS A 246 -6.84 17.96 -18.77
C LYS A 246 -6.96 16.91 -17.64
N GLY A 247 -6.45 15.71 -17.90
CA GLY A 247 -6.42 14.61 -16.96
C GLY A 247 -7.51 13.57 -17.18
N LEU A 248 -7.41 12.43 -16.47
CA LEU A 248 -8.33 11.31 -16.62
C LEU A 248 -9.75 11.64 -16.14
N GLY A 249 -9.87 12.42 -15.04
CA GLY A 249 -11.16 12.86 -14.53
C GLY A 249 -11.88 13.81 -15.50
N TYR A 250 -11.16 14.75 -16.14
CA TYR A 250 -11.69 15.57 -17.21
C TYR A 250 -12.17 14.73 -18.39
N MET A 251 -11.31 13.81 -18.86
CA MET A 251 -11.65 12.96 -19.99
C MET A 251 -12.87 12.08 -19.72
N LEU A 252 -12.98 11.56 -18.49
CA LEU A 252 -14.16 10.83 -18.03
C LEU A 252 -15.41 11.71 -18.09
N SER A 253 -15.37 12.91 -17.49
CA SER A 253 -16.49 13.87 -17.50
C SER A 253 -16.91 14.24 -18.93
N ASN A 254 -15.94 14.53 -19.79
CA ASN A 254 -16.20 14.87 -21.18
C ASN A 254 -16.78 13.69 -21.98
N SER A 255 -16.27 12.47 -21.77
CA SER A 255 -16.77 11.25 -22.43
C SER A 255 -18.24 10.99 -22.10
N ILE A 256 -18.65 11.24 -20.85
CA ILE A 256 -20.05 11.13 -20.42
C ILE A 256 -20.92 12.17 -21.17
N LYS A 257 -20.45 13.43 -21.25
CA LYS A 257 -21.19 14.52 -21.89
C LYS A 257 -21.42 14.30 -23.42
N VAL A 258 -20.46 13.63 -24.07
CA VAL A 258 -20.54 13.33 -25.51
C VAL A 258 -20.97 11.89 -25.80
N ALA A 259 -21.50 11.18 -24.81
CA ALA A 259 -21.99 9.80 -24.88
C ALA A 259 -20.96 8.77 -25.41
N LYS A 260 -19.65 9.02 -25.27
CA LYS A 260 -18.56 8.08 -25.59
C LYS A 260 -18.22 7.21 -24.38
N MET A 261 -19.17 6.38 -23.94
CA MET A 261 -19.03 5.60 -22.70
C MET A 261 -17.86 4.63 -22.68
N PRO A 262 -17.49 3.90 -23.76
CA PRO A 262 -16.30 3.04 -23.74
C PRO A 262 -15.02 3.81 -23.39
N LEU A 263 -14.89 5.05 -23.88
CA LEU A 263 -13.75 5.92 -23.55
C LEU A 263 -13.78 6.39 -22.10
N GLY A 264 -14.96 6.72 -21.57
CA GLY A 264 -15.12 7.05 -20.13
C GLY A 264 -14.71 5.90 -19.23
N TRP A 265 -15.15 4.68 -19.54
CA TRP A 265 -14.75 3.47 -18.81
C TRP A 265 -13.24 3.18 -18.95
N SER A 266 -12.65 3.44 -20.10
CA SER A 266 -11.20 3.35 -20.32
C SER A 266 -10.43 4.26 -19.37
N CYS A 267 -10.92 5.47 -19.09
CA CYS A 267 -10.30 6.36 -18.10
C CYS A 267 -10.33 5.77 -16.69
N ILE A 268 -11.46 5.12 -16.30
CA ILE A 268 -11.58 4.46 -15.00
C ILE A 268 -10.57 3.31 -14.87
N VAL A 269 -10.45 2.46 -15.90
CA VAL A 269 -9.51 1.34 -15.91
C VAL A 269 -8.07 1.83 -15.84
N VAL A 270 -7.71 2.84 -16.64
CA VAL A 270 -6.35 3.43 -16.62
C VAL A 270 -6.06 4.07 -15.26
N ALA A 271 -7.03 4.77 -14.66
CA ALA A 271 -6.89 5.35 -13.34
C ALA A 271 -6.68 4.28 -12.25
N ALA A 272 -7.42 3.16 -12.32
CA ALA A 272 -7.24 2.04 -11.40
C ALA A 272 -5.84 1.41 -11.53
N ILE A 273 -5.37 1.18 -12.76
CA ILE A 273 -4.01 0.67 -13.01
C ILE A 273 -2.97 1.65 -12.46
N ALA A 274 -3.11 2.95 -12.75
CA ALA A 274 -2.20 3.98 -12.24
C ALA A 274 -2.16 4.03 -10.72
N GLY A 275 -3.32 3.92 -10.05
CA GLY A 275 -3.42 3.86 -8.59
C GLY A 275 -2.75 2.63 -7.98
N VAL A 276 -2.93 1.45 -8.60
CA VAL A 276 -2.24 0.22 -8.20
C VAL A 276 -0.73 0.35 -8.37
N VAL A 277 -0.26 0.88 -9.50
CA VAL A 277 1.18 1.12 -9.72
C VAL A 277 1.73 2.08 -8.67
N PHE A 278 1.01 3.15 -8.37
CA PHE A 278 1.42 4.12 -7.35
C PHE A 278 1.53 3.47 -5.96
N TYR A 279 0.53 2.67 -5.57
CA TYR A 279 0.58 1.90 -4.32
C TYR A 279 1.79 0.96 -4.26
N LEU A 280 2.06 0.21 -5.34
CA LEU A 280 3.19 -0.71 -5.40
C LEU A 280 4.54 0.01 -5.31
N VAL A 281 4.66 1.21 -5.90
CA VAL A 281 5.87 2.04 -5.77
C VAL A 281 6.11 2.42 -4.30
N VAL A 282 5.07 2.90 -3.59
CA VAL A 282 5.17 3.26 -2.16
C VAL A 282 5.47 2.01 -1.31
N GLU A 283 4.85 0.87 -1.60
CA GLU A 283 5.15 -0.40 -0.92
C GLU A 283 6.61 -0.85 -1.13
N ARG A 284 7.15 -0.66 -2.33
CA ARG A 284 8.57 -0.94 -2.61
C ARG A 284 9.50 0.00 -1.84
N MET A 285 9.16 1.28 -1.78
CA MET A 285 9.89 2.25 -0.95
C MET A 285 9.89 1.83 0.52
N GLU A 286 8.75 1.44 1.08
CA GLU A 286 8.65 0.92 2.45
C GLU A 286 9.64 -0.23 2.69
N LYS A 287 9.65 -1.24 1.81
CA LYS A 287 10.55 -2.40 1.92
C LYS A 287 12.03 -2.03 1.85
N ILE A 288 12.38 -0.96 1.13
CA ILE A 288 13.77 -0.48 1.04
C ILE A 288 14.17 0.25 2.32
N PHE A 289 13.31 1.16 2.81
CA PHE A 289 13.61 2.01 3.97
C PHE A 289 13.46 1.30 5.32
N LEU A 290 12.58 0.29 5.42
CA LEU A 290 12.27 -0.41 6.68
C LEU A 290 12.88 -1.82 6.78
N LYS A 291 13.98 -2.10 6.10
CA LYS A 291 14.67 -3.42 6.15
C LYS A 291 15.01 -3.89 7.57
N TRP A 292 15.19 -2.97 8.50
CA TRP A 292 15.56 -3.22 9.90
C TRP A 292 14.35 -3.55 10.79
N HIS A 293 13.12 -3.30 10.34
CA HIS A 293 11.93 -3.48 11.16
C HIS A 293 11.39 -4.91 11.10
N SER A 294 10.98 -5.46 12.26
CA SER A 294 10.51 -6.85 12.40
C SER A 294 9.29 -7.20 11.54
N SER A 295 8.46 -6.24 11.19
CA SER A 295 7.29 -6.46 10.30
C SER A 295 7.64 -6.93 8.89
N GLN A 296 8.91 -6.84 8.48
CA GLN A 296 9.40 -7.29 7.16
C GLN A 296 9.99 -8.72 7.18
N ARG A 297 10.00 -9.39 8.33
CA ARG A 297 10.59 -10.74 8.50
C ARG A 297 9.59 -11.89 8.38
N ILE A 298 8.41 -11.67 7.80
CA ILE A 298 7.39 -12.72 7.58
C ILE A 298 7.41 -13.17 6.12
#